data_7a17e09bc917be9fede0ecfc40c4bd95
#
_entry.id   7a17e09bc917be9fede0ecfc40c4bd95
#
_cell.length_a   1.000
_cell.length_b   1.000
_cell.length_c   1.000
_cell.angle_alpha   90.00
_cell.angle_beta   90.00
_cell.angle_gamma   90.00
#
_symmetry.space_group_name_H-M   'P 1'
#
loop_
_entity.id
_entity.type
_entity.pdbx_description
1 polymer ?
#
loop_
_entity_poly.entity_id
_entity_poly.type
_entity_poly.pdbx_seq_one_letter_code
_entity_poly.pdbx_strand_id
1 'polypeptide(L)'
;MVCFIFSIAFIAFGTYFMWARHSGVPQRITIQSCHQKSGSRASDVFINYVFGDSCQGSPGNPTEGRYLEYWGVYRKDVGRDIDVHITRGTGVFDEAVNDAWIVPQIAIGIGGVLGVAAVVGIVRRLRPAPVTGEWAGKPWPGVNT
;
A
#
# COMPACT_ATOMS: atom_id res chain seq x y z
N MET A 1 -3.81 -18.74 -3.17
CA MET A 1 -4.94 -17.80 -3.10
C MET A 1 -4.66 -16.64 -2.15
N VAL A 2 -4.20 -16.87 -0.92
CA VAL A 2 -3.90 -15.83 0.07
C VAL A 2 -2.91 -14.78 -0.45
N CYS A 3 -1.76 -15.17 -1.01
CA CYS A 3 -0.76 -14.24 -1.56
C CYS A 3 -1.32 -13.34 -2.67
N PHE A 4 -2.26 -13.84 -3.47
CA PHE A 4 -2.89 -13.07 -4.54
C PHE A 4 -3.80 -11.97 -3.98
N ILE A 5 -4.56 -12.27 -2.92
CA ILE A 5 -5.42 -11.29 -2.24
C ILE A 5 -4.57 -10.19 -1.61
N PHE A 6 -3.49 -10.55 -0.91
CA PHE A 6 -2.57 -9.57 -0.34
C PHE A 6 -1.87 -8.71 -1.42
N SER A 7 -1.47 -9.32 -2.54
CA SER A 7 -0.91 -8.59 -3.68
C SER A 7 -1.86 -7.50 -4.16
N ILE A 8 -3.13 -7.85 -4.41
CA ILE A 8 -4.15 -6.87 -4.85
C ILE A 8 -4.34 -5.78 -3.80
N ALA A 9 -4.44 -6.14 -2.51
CA ALA A 9 -4.63 -5.17 -1.44
C ALA A 9 -3.47 -4.17 -1.35
N PHE A 10 -2.23 -4.63 -1.43
CA PHE A 10 -1.04 -3.76 -1.41
C PHE A 10 -0.96 -2.86 -2.65
N ILE A 11 -1.26 -3.38 -3.81
CA ILE A 11 -1.28 -2.59 -5.06
C ILE A 11 -2.40 -1.54 -4.99
N ALA A 12 -3.61 -1.93 -4.59
CA ALA A 12 -4.73 -1.01 -4.48
C ALA A 12 -4.46 0.11 -3.47
N PHE A 13 -3.92 -0.22 -2.30
CA PHE A 13 -3.50 0.74 -1.28
C PHE A 13 -2.46 1.72 -1.85
N GLY A 14 -1.37 1.21 -2.42
CA GLY A 14 -0.30 2.05 -2.93
C GLY A 14 -0.78 2.95 -4.09
N THR A 15 -1.57 2.41 -5.03
CA THR A 15 -2.10 3.18 -6.16
C THR A 15 -3.08 4.25 -5.73
N TYR A 16 -3.92 3.99 -4.72
CA TYR A 16 -4.84 4.99 -4.17
C TYR A 16 -4.08 6.21 -3.65
N PHE A 17 -3.07 6.03 -2.81
CA PHE A 17 -2.31 7.14 -2.26
C PHE A 17 -1.41 7.84 -3.29
N MET A 18 -0.88 7.11 -4.28
CA MET A 18 -0.18 7.74 -5.40
C MET A 18 -1.11 8.59 -6.25
N TRP A 19 -2.34 8.12 -6.48
CA TRP A 19 -3.35 8.90 -7.18
C TRP A 19 -3.76 10.14 -6.36
N ALA A 20 -4.04 10.00 -5.06
CA ALA A 20 -4.38 11.09 -4.17
C ALA A 20 -3.29 12.17 -4.17
N ARG A 21 -2.02 11.77 -4.12
CA ARG A 21 -0.88 12.67 -4.22
C ARG A 21 -0.79 13.37 -5.57
N HIS A 22 -1.09 12.69 -6.67
CA HIS A 22 -0.99 13.26 -8.01
C HIS A 22 -2.19 14.15 -8.37
N SER A 23 -3.38 13.82 -7.89
CA SER A 23 -4.63 14.56 -8.15
C SER A 23 -4.94 15.64 -7.13
N GLY A 24 -4.27 15.63 -5.97
CA GLY A 24 -4.46 16.60 -4.90
C GLY A 24 -3.92 17.99 -5.23
N VAL A 25 -4.41 18.99 -4.49
CA VAL A 25 -3.89 20.36 -4.58
C VAL A 25 -2.62 20.47 -3.73
N PRO A 26 -1.48 20.84 -4.32
CA PRO A 26 -0.25 21.00 -3.57
C PRO A 26 -0.36 22.16 -2.60
N GLN A 27 -0.01 21.95 -1.35
CA GLN A 27 -0.01 22.97 -0.31
C GLN A 27 1.15 22.78 0.66
N ARG A 28 1.76 23.88 1.08
CA ARG A 28 2.76 23.88 2.14
C ARG A 28 2.09 24.17 3.47
N ILE A 29 2.30 23.30 4.44
CA ILE A 29 1.67 23.35 5.76
C ILE A 29 2.73 23.27 6.84
N THR A 30 2.66 24.16 7.84
CA THR A 30 3.48 24.09 9.06
C THR A 30 2.79 23.19 10.07
N ILE A 31 3.43 22.12 10.51
CA ILE A 31 2.89 21.19 11.52
C ILE A 31 3.03 21.82 12.91
N GLN A 32 1.92 22.04 13.59
CA GLN A 32 1.88 22.68 14.91
C GLN A 32 1.97 21.65 16.04
N SER A 33 1.24 20.57 15.93
CA SER A 33 1.23 19.53 16.96
C SER A 33 0.93 18.17 16.36
N CYS A 34 1.46 17.11 16.97
CA CYS A 34 1.15 15.74 16.62
C CYS A 34 0.90 14.92 17.88
N HIS A 35 -0.18 14.16 17.85
CA HIS A 35 -0.53 13.20 18.90
C HIS A 35 -0.49 11.78 18.34
N GLN A 36 -0.08 10.84 19.17
CA GLN A 36 -0.10 9.43 18.78
C GLN A 36 -1.55 8.99 18.58
N LYS A 37 -1.85 8.42 17.42
CA LYS A 37 -3.21 8.09 16.96
C LYS A 37 -3.90 7.03 17.82
N SER A 38 -3.17 6.26 18.62
CA SER A 38 -3.71 5.15 19.39
C SER A 38 -2.83 4.73 20.58
N GLY A 39 -3.37 3.85 21.41
CA GLY A 39 -2.85 3.43 22.69
C GLY A 39 -1.55 2.61 22.68
N SER A 40 -1.28 1.94 23.79
CA SER A 40 0.00 1.29 24.11
C SER A 40 0.21 -0.12 23.48
N ARG A 41 -0.64 -0.54 22.54
CA ARG A 41 -0.50 -1.87 21.90
C ARG A 41 0.55 -1.86 20.80
N ALA A 42 1.27 -2.95 20.63
CA ALA A 42 2.30 -3.08 19.58
C ALA A 42 1.75 -2.86 18.15
N SER A 43 0.48 -3.23 17.88
CA SER A 43 -0.21 -2.94 16.64
C SER A 43 -0.35 -1.45 16.36
N ASP A 44 -0.58 -0.65 17.40
CA ASP A 44 -0.81 0.78 17.29
C ASP A 44 0.50 1.52 16.97
N VAL A 45 1.60 1.05 17.54
CA VAL A 45 2.95 1.56 17.23
C VAL A 45 3.28 1.31 15.76
N PHE A 46 2.97 0.12 15.24
CA PHE A 46 3.20 -0.21 13.84
C PHE A 46 2.33 0.66 12.90
N ILE A 47 1.05 0.84 13.23
CA ILE A 47 0.13 1.68 12.46
C ILE A 47 0.64 3.13 12.40
N ASN A 48 1.06 3.70 13.53
CA ASN A 48 1.61 5.06 13.55
C ASN A 48 2.92 5.17 12.77
N TYR A 49 3.76 4.13 12.81
CA TYR A 49 5.00 4.10 12.05
C TYR A 49 4.75 4.09 10.53
N VAL A 50 3.74 3.34 10.07
CA VAL A 50 3.41 3.20 8.65
C VAL A 50 2.62 4.39 8.12
N PHE A 51 1.58 4.82 8.84
CA PHE A 51 0.61 5.81 8.36
C PHE A 51 0.86 7.23 8.87
N GLY A 52 1.68 7.39 9.88
CA GLY A 52 1.93 8.66 10.53
C GLY A 52 1.09 8.90 11.79
N ASP A 53 1.42 9.98 12.49
CA ASP A 53 0.74 10.43 13.70
C ASP A 53 -0.52 11.26 13.35
N SER A 54 -1.41 11.46 14.32
CA SER A 54 -2.50 12.42 14.19
C SER A 54 -1.97 13.83 14.40
N CYS A 55 -1.79 14.57 13.33
CA CYS A 55 -1.17 15.90 13.35
C CYS A 55 -2.17 17.00 13.03
N GLN A 56 -1.86 18.21 13.49
CA GLN A 56 -2.55 19.44 13.15
C GLN A 56 -1.55 20.42 12.57
N GLY A 57 -1.93 21.07 11.48
CA GLY A 57 -1.09 22.04 10.79
C GLY A 57 -1.77 23.38 10.55
N SER A 58 -1.00 24.36 10.09
CA SER A 58 -1.47 25.69 9.68
C SER A 58 -0.97 26.00 8.26
N PRO A 59 -1.81 26.59 7.37
CA PRO A 59 -3.14 27.08 7.67
C PRO A 59 -4.09 25.94 8.01
N GLY A 60 -4.92 26.17 9.02
CA GLY A 60 -5.96 25.23 9.44
C GLY A 60 -6.90 24.88 8.29
N ASN A 61 -7.83 24.04 8.56
CA ASN A 61 -8.73 23.40 7.62
C ASN A 61 -9.15 24.33 6.46
N PRO A 62 -8.78 24.02 5.21
CA PRO A 62 -9.06 24.89 4.06
C PRO A 62 -10.55 24.94 3.67
N THR A 63 -11.37 24.06 4.24
CA THR A 63 -12.79 23.94 3.92
C THR A 63 -13.63 24.01 5.18
N GLU A 64 -14.59 24.94 5.22
CA GLU A 64 -15.53 25.09 6.32
C GLU A 64 -16.22 23.76 6.67
N GLY A 65 -16.09 23.33 7.93
CA GLY A 65 -16.74 22.12 8.47
C GLY A 65 -16.10 20.78 8.08
N ARG A 66 -14.96 20.78 7.43
CA ARG A 66 -14.21 19.54 7.11
C ARG A 66 -12.91 19.46 7.92
N TYR A 67 -12.54 18.25 8.29
CA TYR A 67 -11.29 17.96 9.01
C TYR A 67 -10.22 17.49 8.02
N LEU A 68 -8.98 17.87 8.29
CA LEU A 68 -7.84 17.43 7.48
C LEU A 68 -7.15 16.27 8.17
N GLU A 69 -7.11 15.11 7.50
CA GLU A 69 -6.39 13.94 7.97
C GLU A 69 -5.04 13.85 7.26
N TYR A 70 -3.96 13.79 8.05
CA TYR A 70 -2.60 13.75 7.54
C TYR A 70 -2.09 12.32 7.41
N TRP A 71 -1.50 12.00 6.24
CA TRP A 71 -0.87 10.73 5.95
C TRP A 71 0.64 10.91 5.72
N GLY A 72 1.45 10.09 6.40
CA GLY A 72 2.91 10.17 6.29
C GLY A 72 3.52 11.38 6.99
N VAL A 73 2.84 11.94 7.99
CA VAL A 73 3.33 13.02 8.85
C VAL A 73 3.59 12.46 10.25
N TYR A 74 4.71 12.84 10.83
CA TYR A 74 5.18 12.27 12.08
C TYR A 74 5.50 13.36 13.10
N ARG A 75 5.59 12.99 14.37
CA ARG A 75 5.92 13.92 15.46
C ARG A 75 7.25 14.67 15.24
N LYS A 76 8.21 14.08 14.51
CA LYS A 76 9.47 14.72 14.13
C LYS A 76 9.29 15.93 13.20
N ASP A 77 8.13 16.05 12.57
CA ASP A 77 7.81 17.11 11.60
C ASP A 77 7.17 18.34 12.27
N VAL A 78 6.92 18.28 13.59
CA VAL A 78 6.39 19.42 14.36
C VAL A 78 7.37 20.60 14.26
N GLY A 79 6.82 21.77 13.95
CA GLY A 79 7.57 23.01 13.73
C GLY A 79 8.24 23.10 12.35
N ARG A 80 7.98 22.14 11.46
CA ARG A 80 8.51 22.15 10.09
C ARG A 80 7.41 22.41 9.07
N ASP A 81 7.82 23.07 7.98
CA ASP A 81 6.99 23.18 6.79
C ASP A 81 7.14 21.90 5.98
N ILE A 82 6.02 21.28 5.63
CA ILE A 82 5.97 20.10 4.77
C ILE A 82 5.11 20.39 3.55
N ASP A 83 5.50 19.81 2.43
CA ASP A 83 4.72 19.84 1.21
C ASP A 83 3.77 18.64 1.21
N VAL A 84 2.48 18.90 1.06
CA VAL A 84 1.42 17.90 1.03
C VAL A 84 0.52 18.12 -0.16
N HIS A 85 -0.13 17.06 -0.63
CA HIS A 85 -1.22 17.15 -1.59
C HIS A 85 -2.54 16.88 -0.87
N ILE A 86 -3.46 17.85 -0.97
CA ILE A 86 -4.77 17.75 -0.34
C ILE A 86 -5.77 17.26 -1.36
N THR A 87 -6.40 16.14 -1.04
CA THR A 87 -7.44 15.51 -1.85
C THR A 87 -8.73 15.44 -1.05
N ARG A 88 -9.86 15.61 -1.71
CA ARG A 88 -11.16 15.45 -1.09
C ARG A 88 -11.38 13.98 -0.72
N GLY A 89 -11.39 13.71 0.58
CA GLY A 89 -11.65 12.40 1.13
C GLY A 89 -13.14 12.07 1.24
N THR A 90 -13.44 10.96 1.87
CA THR A 90 -14.82 10.51 2.11
C THR A 90 -15.43 11.18 3.33
N GLY A 91 -16.73 11.51 3.26
CA GLY A 91 -17.45 12.11 4.38
C GLY A 91 -17.02 13.53 4.71
N VAL A 92 -16.64 13.76 5.96
CA VAL A 92 -16.27 15.09 6.50
C VAL A 92 -14.75 15.33 6.54
N PHE A 93 -13.96 14.38 6.07
CA PHE A 93 -12.49 14.45 6.09
C PHE A 93 -11.96 14.75 4.70
N ASP A 94 -10.96 15.61 4.62
CA ASP A 94 -10.07 15.76 3.49
C ASP A 94 -8.74 15.12 3.83
N GLU A 95 -8.05 14.57 2.85
CA GLU A 95 -6.80 13.82 3.04
C GLU A 95 -5.61 14.69 2.59
N ALA A 96 -4.64 14.86 3.46
CA ALA A 96 -3.36 15.51 3.16
C ALA A 96 -2.25 14.47 3.13
N VAL A 97 -1.74 14.16 1.94
CA VAL A 97 -0.68 13.18 1.74
C VAL A 97 0.67 13.89 1.64
N ASN A 98 1.60 13.54 2.53
CA ASN A 98 2.95 14.07 2.52
C ASN A 98 3.72 13.60 1.28
N ASP A 99 4.34 14.52 0.58
CA ASP A 99 5.12 14.24 -0.63
C ASP A 99 6.35 13.36 -0.38
N ALA A 100 6.95 13.46 0.79
CA ALA A 100 8.06 12.62 1.19
C ALA A 100 7.66 11.21 1.69
N TRP A 101 6.37 10.91 1.75
CA TRP A 101 5.91 9.60 2.26
C TRP A 101 6.13 8.48 1.25
N ILE A 102 7.08 7.61 1.54
CA ILE A 102 7.55 6.52 0.65
C ILE A 102 6.71 5.24 0.75
N VAL A 103 5.88 5.10 1.79
CA VAL A 103 5.14 3.84 2.04
C VAL A 103 4.27 3.38 0.88
N PRO A 104 3.56 4.25 0.14
CA PRO A 104 2.79 3.82 -1.02
C PRO A 104 3.63 3.14 -2.10
N GLN A 105 4.83 3.65 -2.38
CA GLN A 105 5.75 3.05 -3.37
C GLN A 105 6.23 1.67 -2.91
N ILE A 106 6.58 1.53 -1.62
CA ILE A 106 6.96 0.24 -1.02
C ILE A 106 5.82 -0.75 -1.11
N ALA A 107 4.58 -0.32 -0.82
CA ALA A 107 3.40 -1.18 -0.90
C ALA A 107 3.18 -1.73 -2.32
N ILE A 108 3.30 -0.89 -3.35
CA ILE A 108 3.22 -1.33 -4.75
C ILE A 108 4.31 -2.36 -5.07
N GLY A 109 5.55 -2.10 -4.62
CA GLY A 109 6.68 -3.01 -4.83
C GLY A 109 6.44 -4.38 -4.19
N ILE A 110 6.02 -4.42 -2.94
CA ILE A 110 5.67 -5.68 -2.23
C ILE A 110 4.52 -6.40 -2.93
N GLY A 111 3.46 -5.68 -3.29
CA GLY A 111 2.32 -6.23 -4.01
C GLY A 111 2.74 -6.85 -5.35
N GLY A 112 3.60 -6.19 -6.10
CA GLY A 112 4.15 -6.70 -7.35
C GLY A 112 4.93 -8.01 -7.17
N VAL A 113 5.83 -8.07 -6.19
CA VAL A 113 6.61 -9.30 -5.88
C VAL A 113 5.70 -10.45 -5.47
N LEU A 114 4.71 -10.20 -4.60
CA LEU A 114 3.73 -11.21 -4.19
C LEU A 114 2.89 -11.70 -5.37
N GLY A 115 2.51 -10.81 -6.28
CA GLY A 115 1.77 -11.14 -7.49
C GLY A 115 2.56 -12.06 -8.41
N VAL A 116 3.82 -11.73 -8.69
CA VAL A 116 4.71 -12.57 -9.51
C VAL A 116 4.91 -13.93 -8.86
N ALA A 117 5.17 -13.99 -7.55
CA ALA A 117 5.32 -15.25 -6.83
C ALA A 117 4.06 -16.12 -6.91
N ALA A 118 2.88 -15.52 -6.80
CA ALA A 118 1.61 -16.23 -6.93
C ALA A 118 1.43 -16.82 -8.34
N VAL A 119 1.70 -16.03 -9.39
CA VAL A 119 1.61 -16.49 -10.79
C VAL A 119 2.59 -17.63 -11.05
N VAL A 120 3.85 -17.50 -10.63
CA VAL A 120 4.86 -18.56 -10.77
C VAL A 120 4.42 -19.83 -10.04
N GLY A 121 3.85 -19.71 -8.84
CA GLY A 121 3.32 -20.85 -8.08
C GLY A 121 2.18 -21.56 -8.81
N ILE A 122 1.27 -20.81 -9.45
CA ILE A 122 0.18 -21.37 -10.25
C ILE A 122 0.73 -22.07 -11.50
N VAL A 123 1.62 -21.42 -12.24
CA VAL A 123 2.22 -21.99 -13.46
C VAL A 123 2.98 -23.28 -13.14
N ARG A 124 3.73 -23.33 -12.03
CA ARG A 124 4.42 -24.56 -11.60
C ARG A 124 3.46 -25.70 -11.28
N ARG A 125 2.30 -25.41 -10.70
CA ARG A 125 1.28 -26.44 -10.38
C ARG A 125 0.55 -26.93 -11.63
N LEU A 126 0.40 -26.08 -12.64
CA LEU A 126 -0.27 -26.43 -13.91
C LEU A 126 0.67 -27.15 -14.89
N ARG A 127 1.98 -27.13 -14.66
CA ARG A 127 2.92 -27.93 -15.47
C ARG A 127 2.65 -29.41 -15.23
N PRO A 128 2.34 -30.19 -16.30
CA PRO A 128 2.21 -31.61 -16.15
C PRO A 128 3.52 -32.17 -15.57
N ALA A 129 3.39 -33.13 -14.64
CA ALA A 129 4.56 -33.83 -14.10
C ALA A 129 5.33 -34.40 -15.30
N PRO A 130 6.68 -34.29 -15.33
CA PRO A 130 7.44 -34.97 -16.34
C PRO A 130 7.07 -36.46 -16.29
N VAL A 131 6.74 -37.03 -17.45
CA VAL A 131 6.43 -38.46 -17.56
C VAL A 131 7.73 -39.23 -17.29
N THR A 132 8.09 -39.31 -16.02
CA THR A 132 9.17 -40.10 -15.50
C THR A 132 8.57 -41.45 -15.11
N GLY A 133 8.41 -42.32 -16.06
CA GLY A 133 7.86 -43.62 -15.79
C GLY A 133 8.36 -44.67 -16.78
N GLU A 134 8.22 -45.90 -16.41
CA GLU A 134 8.57 -47.11 -17.12
C GLU A 134 8.07 -47.20 -18.58
N TRP A 135 7.21 -46.26 -18.99
CA TRP A 135 6.60 -46.10 -20.32
C TRP A 135 7.36 -45.18 -21.26
N ALA A 136 8.33 -44.42 -20.80
CA ALA A 136 9.14 -43.57 -21.66
C ALA A 136 10.03 -44.43 -22.54
N GLY A 137 9.60 -44.64 -23.81
CA GLY A 137 10.34 -45.42 -24.81
C GLY A 137 9.87 -46.84 -25.03
N LYS A 138 8.83 -47.33 -24.34
CA LYS A 138 8.22 -48.63 -24.65
C LYS A 138 7.13 -48.45 -25.72
N PRO A 139 7.13 -49.30 -26.79
CA PRO A 139 6.04 -49.28 -27.76
C PRO A 139 4.74 -49.71 -27.06
N TRP A 140 3.63 -49.11 -27.46
CA TRP A 140 2.32 -49.42 -26.91
C TRP A 140 2.01 -50.90 -27.04
N PRO A 141 1.60 -51.61 -25.99
CA PRO A 141 1.18 -52.99 -26.10
C PRO A 141 -0.07 -53.06 -27.00
N GLY A 142 0.06 -53.70 -28.15
CA GLY A 142 -1.06 -53.91 -29.07
C GLY A 142 -0.88 -53.37 -30.50
N VAL A 143 0.22 -52.69 -30.83
CA VAL A 143 0.56 -52.36 -32.20
C VAL A 143 1.44 -53.46 -32.76
N ASN A 144 0.82 -54.53 -33.28
CA ASN A 144 1.49 -55.51 -34.14
C ASN A 144 1.63 -54.90 -35.53
N THR A 145 2.86 -54.72 -35.96
CA THR A 145 3.21 -54.47 -37.36
C THR A 145 3.16 -55.76 -38.14
#